data_d3c1dcba1e14506b8e8f1c6dc629569a
#
_entry.id   d3c1dcba1e14506b8e8f1c6dc629569a
#
_cell.length_a   1.000
_cell.length_b   1.000
_cell.length_c   1.000
_cell.angle_alpha   90.00
_cell.angle_beta   90.00
_cell.angle_gamma   90.00
#
_symmetry.space_group_name_H-M   'P 1'
#
loop_
_entity.id
_entity.type
_entity.pdbx_description
1 polymer ?
#
loop_
_entity_poly.entity_id
_entity_poly.type
_entity_poly.pdbx_seq_one_letter_code
_entity_poly.pdbx_strand_id
1 'polypeptide(L)'
;MPVQAHAEEFRSPGTGENAAVGVLLSHGFTGSPISMRPFGEHLAAQGYGVAIPRLPGHGTSWQEMNTTGWPDWYAVLDNELARLREEHDQVFLVGLSMGGCLVLRLAEQHGADISGLVLINPSVRTDDKRLVLLPVLARLLPSFPGISNDIKKPGANEYAYDRMPLRALHSLSQLWKVTREDLAKVTQPVLLFRSTVDHVVEPSSGRTVLSSISSRDVTETLLEDSYHVATLDNDAPRIFADSAAFIKRLSGSVSGSDDA
;
A
#
# COMPACT_ATOMS: atom_id res chain seq x y z
N MET A 1 0.39 -10.38 -21.45
CA MET A 1 -1.06 -10.32 -21.82
C MET A 1 -1.50 -8.86 -21.86
N PRO A 2 -2.63 -8.49 -22.53
CA PRO A 2 -3.11 -7.11 -22.48
C PRO A 2 -3.47 -6.74 -21.04
N VAL A 3 -3.27 -5.47 -20.68
CA VAL A 3 -3.71 -4.90 -19.40
C VAL A 3 -5.24 -4.89 -19.37
N GLN A 4 -5.81 -5.30 -18.25
CA GLN A 4 -7.27 -5.27 -18.05
C GLN A 4 -7.74 -3.81 -17.94
N ALA A 5 -8.88 -3.47 -18.51
CA ALA A 5 -9.38 -2.09 -18.61
C ALA A 5 -9.52 -1.35 -17.25
N HIS A 6 -9.70 -2.08 -16.16
CA HIS A 6 -9.79 -1.52 -14.80
C HIS A 6 -8.44 -1.41 -14.07
N ALA A 7 -7.37 -1.93 -14.68
CA ALA A 7 -6.04 -2.01 -14.06
C ALA A 7 -5.08 -0.91 -14.52
N GLU A 8 -5.61 0.11 -15.20
CA GLU A 8 -4.82 1.25 -15.65
C GLU A 8 -4.26 2.04 -14.45
N GLU A 9 -3.03 2.49 -14.58
CA GLU A 9 -2.43 3.43 -13.63
C GLU A 9 -3.23 4.73 -13.55
N PHE A 10 -3.09 5.46 -12.45
CA PHE A 10 -3.73 6.75 -12.27
C PHE A 10 -2.69 7.78 -11.88
N ARG A 11 -2.78 8.95 -12.52
CA ARG A 11 -1.96 10.11 -12.20
C ARG A 11 -2.79 11.37 -12.24
N SER A 12 -2.54 12.27 -11.30
CA SER A 12 -3.10 13.62 -11.28
C SER A 12 -2.03 14.59 -10.82
N PRO A 13 -1.80 15.70 -11.49
CA PRO A 13 -0.90 16.75 -11.01
C PRO A 13 -1.51 17.44 -9.79
N GLY A 14 -0.66 18.01 -8.94
CA GLY A 14 -1.09 18.87 -7.85
C GLY A 14 -1.68 20.17 -8.39
N THR A 15 -2.67 20.72 -7.69
CA THR A 15 -3.34 22.00 -8.04
C THR A 15 -3.68 22.81 -6.79
N GLY A 16 -3.77 24.14 -6.92
CA GLY A 16 -4.16 25.02 -5.82
C GLY A 16 -3.22 24.96 -4.61
N GLU A 17 -3.78 25.06 -3.41
CA GLU A 17 -3.03 25.16 -2.16
C GLU A 17 -2.25 23.87 -1.81
N ASN A 18 -2.70 22.71 -2.29
CA ASN A 18 -2.07 21.43 -2.02
C ASN A 18 -1.12 20.96 -3.14
N ALA A 19 -0.84 21.82 -4.15
CA ALA A 19 -0.01 21.47 -5.30
C ALA A 19 1.41 21.03 -4.92
N ALA A 20 1.94 21.52 -3.81
CA ALA A 20 3.28 21.18 -3.33
C ALA A 20 3.37 19.79 -2.64
N VAL A 21 2.26 19.06 -2.52
CA VAL A 21 2.20 17.77 -1.83
C VAL A 21 1.85 16.65 -2.81
N GLY A 22 2.76 15.69 -2.95
CA GLY A 22 2.58 14.48 -3.72
C GLY A 22 2.18 13.29 -2.85
N VAL A 23 1.35 12.40 -3.36
CA VAL A 23 0.93 11.17 -2.68
C VAL A 23 1.10 9.98 -3.62
N LEU A 24 1.95 9.02 -3.22
CA LEU A 24 2.16 7.76 -3.91
C LEU A 24 1.30 6.68 -3.26
N LEU A 25 0.42 6.05 -4.03
CA LEU A 25 -0.44 4.97 -3.55
C LEU A 25 -0.06 3.62 -4.16
N SER A 26 0.06 2.59 -3.33
CA SER A 26 0.39 1.22 -3.75
C SER A 26 -0.73 0.25 -3.42
N HIS A 27 -1.16 -0.52 -4.42
CA HIS A 27 -2.18 -1.57 -4.29
C HIS A 27 -1.60 -2.88 -3.72
N GLY A 28 -2.48 -3.83 -3.40
CA GLY A 28 -2.16 -5.12 -2.82
C GLY A 28 -1.74 -6.20 -3.81
N PHE A 29 -1.34 -7.37 -3.26
CA PHE A 29 -0.95 -8.59 -3.99
C PHE A 29 -2.14 -9.13 -4.78
N THR A 30 -1.92 -9.54 -6.04
CA THR A 30 -2.94 -10.00 -7.00
C THR A 30 -3.97 -8.95 -7.43
N GLY A 31 -4.06 -7.81 -6.73
CA GLY A 31 -4.94 -6.69 -7.07
C GLY A 31 -4.39 -5.82 -8.20
N SER A 32 -4.89 -4.60 -8.31
CA SER A 32 -4.47 -3.61 -9.31
C SER A 32 -4.79 -2.18 -8.83
N PRO A 33 -4.42 -1.13 -9.58
CA PRO A 33 -4.71 0.26 -9.20
C PRO A 33 -6.18 0.54 -8.87
N ILE A 34 -7.13 -0.24 -9.36
CA ILE A 34 -8.56 -0.06 -9.09
C ILE A 34 -8.87 -0.04 -7.59
N SER A 35 -8.16 -0.85 -6.78
CA SER A 35 -8.38 -0.89 -5.34
C SER A 35 -7.99 0.40 -4.62
N MET A 36 -7.14 1.23 -5.24
CA MET A 36 -6.68 2.51 -4.69
C MET A 36 -7.25 3.71 -5.45
N ARG A 37 -7.85 3.50 -6.62
CA ARG A 37 -8.31 4.60 -7.49
C ARG A 37 -9.30 5.55 -6.81
N PRO A 38 -10.39 5.10 -6.12
CA PRO A 38 -11.31 6.03 -5.47
C PRO A 38 -10.61 6.89 -4.40
N PHE A 39 -9.61 6.34 -3.73
CA PHE A 39 -8.81 7.07 -2.75
C PHE A 39 -7.94 8.14 -3.45
N GLY A 40 -7.25 7.76 -4.52
CA GLY A 40 -6.45 8.71 -5.29
C GLY A 40 -7.29 9.84 -5.91
N GLU A 41 -8.46 9.52 -6.45
CA GLU A 41 -9.41 10.50 -6.98
C GLU A 41 -9.90 11.48 -5.89
N HIS A 42 -10.16 10.96 -4.66
CA HIS A 42 -10.52 11.80 -3.53
C HIS A 42 -9.42 12.80 -3.15
N LEU A 43 -8.15 12.37 -3.14
CA LEU A 43 -7.01 13.24 -2.85
C LEU A 43 -6.77 14.25 -4.00
N ALA A 44 -6.83 13.78 -5.25
CA ALA A 44 -6.69 14.64 -6.43
C ALA A 44 -7.76 15.75 -6.49
N ALA A 45 -9.01 15.43 -6.11
CA ALA A 45 -10.09 16.40 -6.00
C ALA A 45 -9.83 17.49 -4.94
N GLN A 46 -8.93 17.23 -3.98
CA GLN A 46 -8.48 18.22 -2.99
C GLN A 46 -7.21 18.97 -3.42
N GLY A 47 -6.69 18.71 -4.63
CA GLY A 47 -5.55 19.41 -5.20
C GLY A 47 -4.18 18.76 -4.92
N TYR A 48 -4.12 17.60 -4.28
CA TYR A 48 -2.87 16.85 -4.11
C TYR A 48 -2.38 16.29 -5.45
N GLY A 49 -1.05 16.25 -5.63
CA GLY A 49 -0.43 15.42 -6.67
C GLY A 49 -0.60 13.95 -6.31
N VAL A 50 -1.03 13.12 -7.25
CA VAL A 50 -1.34 11.71 -6.97
C VAL A 50 -0.72 10.80 -8.02
N ALA A 51 -0.13 9.69 -7.57
CA ALA A 51 0.32 8.61 -8.43
C ALA A 51 -0.08 7.24 -7.87
N ILE A 52 -0.71 6.42 -8.72
CA ILE A 52 -1.06 5.02 -8.45
C ILE A 52 -0.50 4.17 -9.60
N PRO A 53 0.77 3.78 -9.56
CA PRO A 53 1.36 2.96 -10.60
C PRO A 53 0.79 1.54 -10.56
N ARG A 54 0.74 0.90 -11.72
CA ARG A 54 0.44 -0.53 -11.83
C ARG A 54 1.73 -1.32 -11.66
N LEU A 55 1.78 -2.19 -10.66
CA LEU A 55 2.95 -3.03 -10.41
C LEU A 55 3.10 -4.12 -11.49
N PRO A 56 4.33 -4.50 -11.89
CA PRO A 56 4.58 -5.55 -12.88
C PRO A 56 3.85 -6.85 -12.54
N GLY A 57 3.24 -7.46 -13.57
CA GLY A 57 2.48 -8.69 -13.44
C GLY A 57 1.08 -8.56 -12.83
N HIS A 58 0.69 -7.36 -12.35
CA HIS A 58 -0.64 -7.09 -11.80
C HIS A 58 -1.58 -6.51 -12.88
N GLY A 59 -2.87 -6.81 -12.77
CA GLY A 59 -3.88 -6.34 -13.73
C GLY A 59 -3.73 -6.95 -15.13
N THR A 60 -3.09 -8.10 -15.27
CA THR A 60 -2.91 -8.87 -16.51
C THR A 60 -3.32 -10.32 -16.31
N SER A 61 -2.44 -11.17 -15.75
CA SER A 61 -2.73 -12.55 -15.37
C SER A 61 -1.84 -13.02 -14.21
N TRP A 62 -2.32 -14.00 -13.45
CA TRP A 62 -1.52 -14.61 -12.40
C TRP A 62 -0.25 -15.32 -12.95
N GLN A 63 -0.30 -15.80 -14.21
CA GLN A 63 0.85 -16.40 -14.90
C GLN A 63 1.97 -15.36 -15.12
N GLU A 64 1.60 -14.17 -15.59
CA GLU A 64 2.55 -13.07 -15.78
C GLU A 64 3.10 -12.59 -14.44
N MET A 65 2.24 -12.45 -13.42
CA MET A 65 2.68 -12.10 -12.07
C MET A 65 3.71 -13.11 -11.51
N ASN A 66 3.59 -14.40 -11.87
CA ASN A 66 4.53 -15.45 -11.46
C ASN A 66 5.93 -15.32 -12.10
N THR A 67 6.10 -14.41 -13.06
CA THR A 67 7.40 -14.06 -13.66
C THR A 67 8.03 -12.80 -13.05
N THR A 68 7.33 -12.14 -12.11
CA THR A 68 7.78 -10.93 -11.43
C THR A 68 7.96 -11.20 -9.93
N GLY A 69 8.64 -10.30 -9.25
CA GLY A 69 8.87 -10.40 -7.82
C GLY A 69 8.91 -9.03 -7.12
N TRP A 70 9.10 -9.05 -5.81
CA TRP A 70 9.11 -7.84 -5.01
C TRP A 70 10.16 -6.79 -5.45
N PRO A 71 11.34 -7.16 -5.97
CA PRO A 71 12.28 -6.15 -6.47
C PRO A 71 11.74 -5.37 -7.67
N ASP A 72 10.98 -6.04 -8.56
CA ASP A 72 10.37 -5.38 -9.72
C ASP A 72 9.26 -4.42 -9.27
N TRP A 73 8.44 -4.84 -8.29
CA TRP A 73 7.36 -4.01 -7.73
C TRP A 73 7.91 -2.81 -6.97
N TYR A 74 8.97 -3.05 -6.17
CA TYR A 74 9.65 -2.00 -5.43
C TYR A 74 10.26 -0.96 -6.39
N ALA A 75 10.96 -1.40 -7.44
CA ALA A 75 11.62 -0.51 -8.40
C ALA A 75 10.64 0.46 -9.09
N VAL A 76 9.41 0.01 -9.39
CA VAL A 76 8.38 0.89 -9.96
C VAL A 76 7.98 1.98 -8.95
N LEU A 77 7.76 1.62 -7.67
CA LEU A 77 7.41 2.59 -6.65
C LEU A 77 8.57 3.53 -6.31
N ASP A 78 9.79 3.04 -6.31
CA ASP A 78 11.00 3.81 -6.06
C ASP A 78 11.22 4.88 -7.15
N ASN A 79 11.07 4.49 -8.41
CA ASN A 79 11.13 5.42 -9.54
C ASN A 79 10.01 6.47 -9.49
N GLU A 80 8.80 6.07 -9.10
CA GLU A 80 7.67 6.98 -8.99
C GLU A 80 7.82 7.94 -7.79
N LEU A 81 8.38 7.47 -6.68
CA LEU A 81 8.75 8.32 -5.55
C LEU A 81 9.79 9.38 -5.97
N ALA A 82 10.83 8.98 -6.69
CA ALA A 82 11.84 9.91 -7.18
C ALA A 82 11.21 11.00 -8.06
N ARG A 83 10.30 10.62 -8.96
CA ARG A 83 9.57 11.56 -9.82
C ARG A 83 8.68 12.51 -9.03
N LEU A 84 7.92 12.00 -8.04
CA LEU A 84 7.07 12.85 -7.20
C LEU A 84 7.89 13.86 -6.39
N ARG A 85 9.10 13.49 -5.96
CA ARG A 85 10.03 14.38 -5.25
C ARG A 85 10.62 15.48 -6.14
N GLU A 86 10.69 15.28 -7.45
CA GLU A 86 11.06 16.33 -8.40
C GLU A 86 9.91 17.32 -8.65
N GLU A 87 8.65 16.87 -8.49
CA GLU A 87 7.44 17.61 -8.81
C GLU A 87 6.81 18.30 -7.58
N HIS A 88 7.13 17.81 -6.33
CA HIS A 88 6.48 18.24 -5.09
C HIS A 88 7.48 18.40 -3.95
N ASP A 89 7.22 19.35 -3.05
CA ASP A 89 8.08 19.65 -1.89
C ASP A 89 7.97 18.57 -0.79
N GLN A 90 6.83 17.91 -0.70
CA GLN A 90 6.54 16.87 0.28
C GLN A 90 5.90 15.66 -0.38
N VAL A 91 6.31 14.46 0.01
CA VAL A 91 5.71 13.22 -0.50
C VAL A 91 5.24 12.34 0.65
N PHE A 92 3.98 11.91 0.55
CA PHE A 92 3.35 10.93 1.43
C PHE A 92 3.17 9.60 0.70
N LEU A 93 3.26 8.51 1.45
CA LEU A 93 3.05 7.17 0.91
C LEU A 93 1.81 6.54 1.52
N VAL A 94 1.03 5.88 0.68
CA VAL A 94 -0.18 5.16 1.06
C VAL A 94 -0.09 3.72 0.55
N GLY A 95 -0.34 2.72 1.39
CA GLY A 95 -0.25 1.33 0.95
C GLY A 95 -1.33 0.42 1.53
N LEU A 96 -1.97 -0.35 0.65
CA LEU A 96 -2.92 -1.40 1.01
C LEU A 96 -2.21 -2.76 1.02
N SER A 97 -2.32 -3.55 2.10
CA SER A 97 -1.84 -4.94 2.15
C SER A 97 -0.34 -5.07 1.81
N MET A 98 0.02 -5.79 0.75
CA MET A 98 1.37 -5.83 0.20
C MET A 98 1.90 -4.42 -0.12
N GLY A 99 1.05 -3.55 -0.65
CA GLY A 99 1.40 -2.14 -0.88
C GLY A 99 1.85 -1.45 0.40
N GLY A 100 1.23 -1.77 1.55
CA GLY A 100 1.67 -1.31 2.87
C GLY A 100 3.08 -1.78 3.22
N CYS A 101 3.45 -3.02 2.88
CA CYS A 101 4.81 -3.52 3.05
C CYS A 101 5.82 -2.81 2.13
N LEU A 102 5.45 -2.58 0.87
CA LEU A 102 6.30 -1.88 -0.10
C LEU A 102 6.56 -0.42 0.31
N VAL A 103 5.54 0.31 0.77
CA VAL A 103 5.73 1.70 1.23
C VAL A 103 6.49 1.78 2.55
N LEU A 104 6.37 0.80 3.44
CA LEU A 104 7.26 0.66 4.60
C LEU A 104 8.70 0.46 4.15
N ARG A 105 8.95 -0.41 3.16
CA ARG A 105 10.28 -0.63 2.61
C ARG A 105 10.87 0.64 1.98
N LEU A 106 10.08 1.45 1.28
CA LEU A 106 10.51 2.77 0.80
C LEU A 106 10.90 3.68 1.96
N ALA A 107 10.07 3.75 3.02
CA ALA A 107 10.35 4.58 4.18
C ALA A 107 11.65 4.18 4.91
N GLU A 108 11.95 2.88 4.98
CA GLU A 108 13.20 2.34 5.53
C GLU A 108 14.44 2.77 4.73
N GLN A 109 14.31 2.94 3.42
CA GLN A 109 15.42 3.26 2.52
C GLN A 109 15.60 4.76 2.31
N HIS A 110 14.52 5.54 2.28
CA HIS A 110 14.53 6.97 1.94
C HIS A 110 14.44 7.89 3.17
N GLY A 111 14.06 7.36 4.33
CA GLY A 111 14.09 8.13 5.59
C GLY A 111 13.32 9.45 5.50
N ALA A 112 14.00 10.56 5.78
CA ALA A 112 13.41 11.90 5.85
C ALA A 112 12.85 12.45 4.52
N ASP A 113 13.11 11.79 3.40
CA ASP A 113 12.55 12.17 2.09
C ASP A 113 11.03 11.89 2.00
N ILE A 114 10.47 11.20 3.01
CA ILE A 114 9.06 10.82 3.08
C ILE A 114 8.44 11.52 4.29
N SER A 115 7.38 12.29 4.04
CA SER A 115 6.73 13.14 5.04
C SER A 115 5.77 12.37 5.98
N GLY A 116 5.25 11.23 5.55
CA GLY A 116 4.37 10.39 6.37
C GLY A 116 3.82 9.18 5.62
N LEU A 117 3.28 8.23 6.37
CA LEU A 117 2.78 6.95 5.87
C LEU A 117 1.32 6.75 6.26
N VAL A 118 0.51 6.28 5.31
CA VAL A 118 -0.84 5.74 5.56
C VAL A 118 -0.85 4.27 5.19
N LEU A 119 -1.12 3.41 6.15
CA LEU A 119 -1.10 1.96 6.00
C LEU A 119 -2.51 1.41 6.19
N ILE A 120 -3.01 0.65 5.23
CA ILE A 120 -4.33 0.02 5.29
C ILE A 120 -4.13 -1.50 5.28
N ASN A 121 -4.50 -2.18 6.35
CA ASN A 121 -4.34 -3.63 6.52
C ASN A 121 -2.95 -4.13 6.05
N PRO A 122 -1.82 -3.53 6.50
CA PRO A 122 -0.50 -3.81 5.96
C PRO A 122 -0.09 -5.26 6.19
N SER A 123 0.46 -5.90 5.14
CA SER A 123 0.90 -7.29 5.16
C SER A 123 2.43 -7.36 5.26
N VAL A 124 2.97 -7.53 6.48
CA VAL A 124 4.42 -7.69 6.73
C VAL A 124 4.80 -9.08 7.22
N ARG A 125 3.81 -9.93 7.47
CA ARG A 125 3.97 -11.33 7.89
C ARG A 125 2.67 -12.11 7.71
N THR A 126 2.75 -13.41 7.94
CA THR A 126 1.60 -14.29 8.11
C THR A 126 1.85 -15.26 9.26
N ASP A 127 0.79 -15.75 9.86
CA ASP A 127 0.81 -16.80 10.89
C ASP A 127 0.62 -18.21 10.29
N ASP A 128 0.42 -18.31 8.96
CA ASP A 128 0.26 -19.59 8.26
C ASP A 128 1.59 -20.37 8.18
N LYS A 129 1.72 -21.36 9.05
CA LYS A 129 2.92 -22.21 9.12
C LYS A 129 3.18 -23.03 7.85
N ARG A 130 2.17 -23.22 6.99
CA ARG A 130 2.33 -23.96 5.71
C ARG A 130 3.30 -23.23 4.76
N LEU A 131 3.46 -21.91 4.91
CA LEU A 131 4.39 -21.12 4.11
C LEU A 131 5.88 -21.46 4.34
N VAL A 132 6.23 -22.22 5.38
CA VAL A 132 7.58 -22.79 5.53
C VAL A 132 7.94 -23.68 4.34
N LEU A 133 6.95 -24.36 3.74
CA LEU A 133 7.14 -25.20 2.56
C LEU A 133 7.09 -24.45 1.23
N LEU A 134 6.77 -23.14 1.26
CA LEU A 134 6.58 -22.32 0.07
C LEU A 134 7.77 -22.33 -0.91
N PRO A 135 9.05 -22.30 -0.49
CA PRO A 135 10.19 -22.38 -1.41
C PRO A 135 10.21 -23.66 -2.26
N VAL A 136 9.73 -24.77 -1.71
CA VAL A 136 9.62 -26.06 -2.43
C VAL A 136 8.37 -26.08 -3.30
N LEU A 137 7.23 -25.68 -2.74
CA LEU A 137 5.96 -25.67 -3.45
C LEU A 137 5.98 -24.73 -4.66
N ALA A 138 6.61 -23.57 -4.56
CA ALA A 138 6.74 -22.61 -5.67
C ALA A 138 7.56 -23.14 -6.86
N ARG A 139 8.38 -24.19 -6.65
CA ARG A 139 9.12 -24.88 -7.73
C ARG A 139 8.27 -25.95 -8.42
N LEU A 140 7.37 -26.57 -7.67
CA LEU A 140 6.59 -27.72 -8.12
C LEU A 140 5.22 -27.32 -8.69
N LEU A 141 4.62 -26.29 -8.13
CA LEU A 141 3.26 -25.84 -8.48
C LEU A 141 3.27 -24.37 -8.87
N PRO A 142 2.55 -24.00 -9.95
CA PRO A 142 2.52 -22.62 -10.40
C PRO A 142 1.62 -21.72 -9.54
N SER A 143 0.52 -22.25 -8.98
CA SER A 143 -0.46 -21.48 -8.22
C SER A 143 -1.36 -22.38 -7.36
N PHE A 144 -2.02 -21.76 -6.36
CA PHE A 144 -3.13 -22.31 -5.60
C PHE A 144 -4.40 -21.46 -5.77
N PRO A 145 -5.60 -21.95 -5.40
CA PRO A 145 -6.75 -21.08 -5.19
C PRO A 145 -6.41 -19.99 -4.18
N GLY A 146 -6.75 -18.75 -4.48
CA GLY A 146 -6.54 -17.60 -3.61
C GLY A 146 -7.85 -17.05 -3.05
N ILE A 147 -7.76 -16.23 -2.00
CA ILE A 147 -8.86 -15.38 -1.58
C ILE A 147 -8.78 -14.12 -2.44
N SER A 148 -9.85 -13.81 -3.14
CA SER A 148 -10.00 -12.58 -3.90
C SER A 148 -11.26 -11.85 -3.42
N ASN A 149 -11.27 -10.54 -3.55
CA ASN A 149 -12.45 -9.72 -3.30
C ASN A 149 -12.98 -9.82 -1.85
N ASP A 150 -12.05 -9.76 -0.86
CA ASP A 150 -12.44 -9.71 0.56
C ASP A 150 -12.98 -8.31 0.91
N ILE A 151 -14.22 -8.05 0.49
CA ILE A 151 -14.97 -6.79 0.63
C ILE A 151 -16.35 -7.12 1.21
N LYS A 152 -16.75 -6.41 2.28
CA LYS A 152 -18.05 -6.58 2.93
C LYS A 152 -19.18 -5.92 2.15
N LYS A 153 -18.89 -4.81 1.49
CA LYS A 153 -19.84 -4.00 0.73
C LYS A 153 -20.35 -4.76 -0.49
N PRO A 154 -21.70 -5.00 -0.62
CA PRO A 154 -22.25 -5.70 -1.76
C PRO A 154 -21.97 -4.99 -3.08
N GLY A 155 -21.60 -5.76 -4.12
CA GLY A 155 -21.39 -5.26 -5.48
C GLY A 155 -20.03 -4.58 -5.73
N ALA A 156 -19.21 -4.37 -4.70
CA ALA A 156 -17.84 -3.90 -4.88
C ALA A 156 -16.93 -5.04 -5.35
N ASN A 157 -15.94 -4.73 -6.17
CA ASN A 157 -15.01 -5.71 -6.73
C ASN A 157 -13.64 -5.07 -6.98
N GLU A 158 -12.58 -5.70 -6.49
CA GLU A 158 -11.19 -5.27 -6.73
C GLU A 158 -10.58 -5.92 -7.98
N TYR A 159 -11.26 -6.88 -8.61
CA TYR A 159 -10.80 -7.64 -9.77
C TYR A 159 -9.42 -8.31 -9.57
N ALA A 160 -9.14 -8.77 -8.36
CA ALA A 160 -7.94 -9.55 -8.07
C ALA A 160 -7.97 -10.92 -8.74
N TYR A 161 -6.80 -11.55 -8.89
CA TYR A 161 -6.74 -12.91 -9.40
C TYR A 161 -7.39 -13.90 -8.43
N ASP A 162 -8.14 -14.85 -8.97
CA ASP A 162 -8.72 -15.99 -8.25
C ASP A 162 -7.70 -17.06 -7.86
N ARG A 163 -6.47 -16.94 -8.38
CA ARG A 163 -5.35 -17.83 -8.11
C ARG A 163 -4.16 -17.06 -7.54
N MET A 164 -3.56 -17.65 -6.53
CA MET A 164 -2.37 -17.13 -5.87
C MET A 164 -1.11 -17.68 -6.57
N PRO A 165 -0.33 -16.86 -7.27
CA PRO A 165 0.90 -17.29 -7.97
C PRO A 165 2.00 -17.56 -6.95
N LEU A 166 2.49 -18.81 -6.87
CA LEU A 166 3.35 -19.25 -5.76
C LEU A 166 4.78 -18.69 -5.81
N ARG A 167 5.32 -18.44 -7.00
CA ARG A 167 6.66 -17.82 -7.12
C ARG A 167 6.60 -16.36 -6.68
N ALA A 168 5.57 -15.64 -7.07
CA ALA A 168 5.34 -14.27 -6.62
C ALA A 168 5.08 -14.21 -5.10
N LEU A 169 4.30 -15.15 -4.54
CA LEU A 169 4.09 -15.26 -3.10
C LEU A 169 5.40 -15.56 -2.34
N HIS A 170 6.25 -16.43 -2.88
CA HIS A 170 7.57 -16.66 -2.30
C HIS A 170 8.42 -15.39 -2.31
N SER A 171 8.39 -14.62 -3.40
CA SER A 171 9.05 -13.32 -3.47
C SER A 171 8.47 -12.33 -2.45
N LEU A 172 7.14 -12.27 -2.29
CA LEU A 172 6.49 -11.47 -1.24
C LEU A 172 6.96 -11.87 0.17
N SER A 173 7.12 -13.17 0.43
CA SER A 173 7.62 -13.65 1.73
C SER A 173 9.06 -13.18 2.03
N GLN A 174 9.88 -12.97 0.99
CA GLN A 174 11.20 -12.38 1.13
C GLN A 174 11.12 -10.87 1.44
N LEU A 175 10.21 -10.14 0.79
CA LEU A 175 9.93 -8.75 1.13
C LEU A 175 9.50 -8.61 2.60
N TRP A 176 8.57 -9.43 3.09
CA TRP A 176 8.17 -9.44 4.50
C TRP A 176 9.36 -9.60 5.45
N LYS A 177 10.32 -10.45 5.08
CA LYS A 177 11.50 -10.68 5.90
C LYS A 177 12.37 -9.42 5.98
N VAL A 178 12.78 -8.89 4.83
CA VAL A 178 13.70 -7.73 4.79
C VAL A 178 13.07 -6.47 5.38
N THR A 179 11.75 -6.28 5.19
CA THR A 179 11.02 -5.16 5.81
C THR A 179 10.98 -5.31 7.33
N ARG A 180 10.61 -6.49 7.87
CA ARG A 180 10.58 -6.68 9.33
C ARG A 180 11.96 -6.50 9.99
N GLU A 181 13.04 -6.83 9.31
CA GLU A 181 14.42 -6.63 9.81
C GLU A 181 14.75 -5.15 9.95
N ASP A 182 14.14 -4.28 9.16
CA ASP A 182 14.44 -2.85 9.07
C ASP A 182 13.35 -1.91 9.62
N LEU A 183 12.22 -2.43 10.14
CA LEU A 183 11.10 -1.60 10.63
C LEU A 183 11.52 -0.51 11.63
N ALA A 184 12.56 -0.75 12.43
CA ALA A 184 13.08 0.26 13.37
C ALA A 184 13.65 1.52 12.67
N LYS A 185 13.89 1.48 11.36
CA LYS A 185 14.31 2.64 10.56
C LYS A 185 13.15 3.57 10.21
N VAL A 186 11.89 3.11 10.34
CA VAL A 186 10.69 3.92 10.06
C VAL A 186 10.46 4.88 11.23
N THR A 187 10.74 6.15 10.99
CA THR A 187 10.62 7.25 11.96
C THR A 187 9.56 8.28 11.58
N GLN A 188 9.05 8.20 10.35
CA GLN A 188 8.01 9.09 9.81
C GLN A 188 6.70 8.95 10.60
N PRO A 189 5.84 9.99 10.64
CA PRO A 189 4.47 9.86 11.12
C PRO A 189 3.71 8.74 10.41
N VAL A 190 2.93 7.95 11.15
CA VAL A 190 2.19 6.80 10.63
C VAL A 190 0.72 6.86 11.04
N LEU A 191 -0.17 6.78 10.06
CA LEU A 191 -1.59 6.50 10.24
C LEU A 191 -1.87 5.08 9.75
N LEU A 192 -2.29 4.20 10.65
CA LEU A 192 -2.56 2.80 10.35
C LEU A 192 -4.04 2.49 10.54
N PHE A 193 -4.67 2.00 9.49
CA PHE A 193 -6.03 1.46 9.51
C PHE A 193 -5.96 -0.07 9.54
N ARG A 194 -6.76 -0.68 10.41
CA ARG A 194 -6.85 -2.12 10.52
C ARG A 194 -8.29 -2.57 10.69
N SER A 195 -8.75 -3.42 9.77
CA SER A 195 -10.06 -4.06 9.86
C SER A 195 -10.12 -5.01 11.07
N THR A 196 -11.21 -4.95 11.81
CA THR A 196 -11.45 -5.87 12.94
C THR A 196 -11.74 -7.29 12.45
N VAL A 197 -12.28 -7.41 11.24
CA VAL A 197 -12.50 -8.67 10.51
C VAL A 197 -11.73 -8.61 9.19
N ASP A 198 -10.66 -9.38 9.05
CA ASP A 198 -9.82 -9.48 7.87
C ASP A 198 -9.54 -10.96 7.63
N HIS A 199 -9.95 -11.50 6.45
CA HIS A 199 -9.81 -12.92 6.13
C HIS A 199 -8.50 -13.23 5.36
N VAL A 200 -7.68 -12.20 5.10
CA VAL A 200 -6.43 -12.29 4.30
C VAL A 200 -5.20 -12.03 5.13
N VAL A 201 -5.22 -10.99 5.98
CA VAL A 201 -4.07 -10.58 6.80
C VAL A 201 -4.42 -10.68 8.29
N GLU A 202 -3.66 -11.49 9.00
CA GLU A 202 -3.87 -11.68 10.44
C GLU A 202 -3.51 -10.39 11.24
N PRO A 203 -4.19 -10.14 12.37
CA PRO A 203 -3.92 -8.99 13.23
C PRO A 203 -2.48 -8.89 13.74
N SER A 204 -1.72 -10.00 13.70
CA SER A 204 -0.30 -10.05 14.04
C SER A 204 0.56 -9.16 13.13
N SER A 205 0.15 -8.95 11.88
CA SER A 205 0.86 -8.12 10.91
C SER A 205 0.87 -6.65 11.32
N GLY A 206 -0.29 -6.04 11.56
CA GLY A 206 -0.40 -4.67 12.05
C GLY A 206 0.28 -4.46 13.40
N ARG A 207 0.11 -5.41 14.35
CA ARG A 207 0.81 -5.38 15.65
C ARG A 207 2.33 -5.38 15.48
N THR A 208 2.86 -6.17 14.53
CA THR A 208 4.31 -6.20 14.26
C THR A 208 4.79 -4.83 13.78
N VAL A 209 4.08 -4.17 12.87
CA VAL A 209 4.42 -2.81 12.43
C VAL A 209 4.45 -1.87 13.63
N LEU A 210 3.34 -1.76 14.37
CA LEU A 210 3.19 -0.81 15.50
C LEU A 210 4.22 -1.01 16.61
N SER A 211 4.64 -2.25 16.88
CA SER A 211 5.61 -2.56 17.94
C SER A 211 7.07 -2.43 17.51
N SER A 212 7.36 -2.28 16.21
CA SER A 212 8.73 -2.36 15.68
C SER A 212 9.22 -1.07 15.03
N ILE A 213 8.32 -0.16 14.63
CA ILE A 213 8.70 1.16 14.08
C ILE A 213 9.20 2.09 15.19
N SER A 214 10.04 3.07 14.82
CA SER A 214 10.57 4.10 15.71
C SER A 214 9.84 5.44 15.59
N SER A 215 8.72 5.49 14.88
CA SER A 215 7.89 6.69 14.78
C SER A 215 7.37 7.12 16.15
N ARG A 216 7.35 8.43 16.38
CA ARG A 216 6.78 9.05 17.60
C ARG A 216 5.36 9.57 17.40
N ASP A 217 4.91 9.67 16.16
CA ASP A 217 3.58 10.12 15.78
C ASP A 217 2.87 8.96 15.08
N VAL A 218 2.18 8.14 15.87
CA VAL A 218 1.50 6.92 15.38
C VAL A 218 0.05 6.94 15.81
N THR A 219 -0.84 6.80 14.85
CA THR A 219 -2.28 6.63 15.09
C THR A 219 -2.76 5.32 14.50
N GLU A 220 -3.39 4.45 15.31
CA GLU A 220 -4.12 3.26 14.84
C GLU A 220 -5.62 3.56 14.85
N THR A 221 -6.28 3.26 13.73
CA THR A 221 -7.74 3.34 13.58
C THR A 221 -8.30 1.97 13.24
N LEU A 222 -9.24 1.47 14.06
CA LEU A 222 -9.94 0.24 13.77
C LEU A 222 -11.13 0.49 12.84
N LEU A 223 -11.27 -0.39 11.83
CA LEU A 223 -12.37 -0.41 10.87
C LEU A 223 -13.32 -1.55 11.24
N GLU A 224 -14.55 -1.21 11.63
CA GLU A 224 -15.51 -2.20 12.13
C GLU A 224 -16.49 -2.68 11.05
N ASP A 225 -16.58 -1.94 9.94
CA ASP A 225 -17.52 -2.23 8.87
C ASP A 225 -16.87 -2.55 7.52
N SER A 226 -15.60 -2.96 7.53
CA SER A 226 -14.85 -3.33 6.34
C SER A 226 -14.04 -4.61 6.55
N TYR A 227 -13.84 -5.36 5.45
CA TYR A 227 -12.91 -6.48 5.38
C TYR A 227 -11.53 -6.02 4.85
N HIS A 228 -10.75 -6.94 4.26
CA HIS A 228 -9.35 -6.68 3.88
C HIS A 228 -9.18 -5.48 2.92
N VAL A 229 -10.00 -5.42 1.85
CA VAL A 229 -9.88 -4.36 0.83
C VAL A 229 -10.71 -3.13 1.25
N ALA A 230 -10.37 -2.58 2.41
CA ALA A 230 -11.14 -1.53 3.05
C ALA A 230 -11.26 -0.23 2.23
N THR A 231 -10.39 -0.02 1.26
CA THR A 231 -10.41 1.12 0.32
C THR A 231 -11.58 1.08 -0.68
N LEU A 232 -12.23 -0.07 -0.84
CA LEU A 232 -13.43 -0.25 -1.66
C LEU A 232 -14.67 -0.60 -0.83
N ASP A 233 -14.51 -0.67 0.49
CA ASP A 233 -15.51 -1.16 1.43
C ASP A 233 -16.27 -0.01 2.14
N ASN A 234 -17.08 -0.35 3.15
CA ASN A 234 -17.98 0.59 3.84
C ASN A 234 -17.23 1.71 4.57
N ASP A 235 -16.04 1.44 5.18
CA ASP A 235 -15.23 2.44 5.87
C ASP A 235 -14.36 3.29 4.91
N ALA A 236 -14.39 3.07 3.59
CA ALA A 236 -13.57 3.80 2.62
C ALA A 236 -13.71 5.34 2.75
N PRO A 237 -14.91 5.92 2.91
CA PRO A 237 -15.03 7.37 3.08
C PRO A 237 -14.30 7.91 4.32
N ARG A 238 -14.30 7.14 5.42
CA ARG A 238 -13.56 7.48 6.65
C ARG A 238 -12.05 7.40 6.43
N ILE A 239 -11.58 6.32 5.80
CA ILE A 239 -10.16 6.16 5.46
C ILE A 239 -9.68 7.38 4.66
N PHE A 240 -10.42 7.79 3.63
CA PHE A 240 -10.04 8.89 2.77
C PHE A 240 -10.01 10.23 3.54
N ALA A 241 -11.05 10.52 4.33
CA ALA A 241 -11.15 11.75 5.10
C ALA A 241 -10.06 11.86 6.19
N ASP A 242 -9.85 10.80 6.97
CA ASP A 242 -8.85 10.77 8.04
C ASP A 242 -7.43 10.87 7.47
N SER A 243 -7.19 10.25 6.31
CA SER A 243 -5.89 10.33 5.61
C SER A 243 -5.62 11.72 5.05
N ALA A 244 -6.63 12.36 4.44
CA ALA A 244 -6.49 13.73 3.95
C ALA A 244 -6.24 14.71 5.11
N ALA A 245 -6.91 14.54 6.26
CA ALA A 245 -6.68 15.31 7.47
C ALA A 245 -5.26 15.09 8.04
N PHE A 246 -4.77 13.85 8.04
CA PHE A 246 -3.41 13.50 8.46
C PHE A 246 -2.37 14.17 7.56
N ILE A 247 -2.51 14.08 6.22
CA ILE A 247 -1.62 14.73 5.26
C ILE A 247 -1.63 16.24 5.46
N LYS A 248 -2.81 16.87 5.54
CA LYS A 248 -2.97 18.31 5.73
C LYS A 248 -2.31 18.79 7.04
N ARG A 249 -2.46 18.06 8.13
CA ARG A 249 -1.82 18.39 9.42
C ARG A 249 -0.30 18.44 9.32
N LEU A 250 0.29 17.49 8.60
CA LEU A 250 1.74 17.38 8.48
C LEU A 250 2.32 18.36 7.45
N SER A 251 1.60 18.61 6.35
CA SER A 251 2.04 19.57 5.33
C SER A 251 1.92 21.03 5.77
N GLY A 252 0.94 21.35 6.62
CA GLY A 252 0.75 22.71 7.15
C GLY A 252 1.73 23.13 8.26
N SER A 253 2.42 22.18 8.89
CA SER A 253 3.38 22.48 9.97
C SER A 253 4.72 23.03 9.50
N VAL A 254 5.03 22.97 8.20
CA VAL A 254 6.31 23.46 7.63
C VAL A 254 6.25 24.97 7.28
N SER A 255 5.07 25.52 7.02
CA SER A 255 4.90 26.94 6.65
C SER A 255 5.02 27.93 7.82
N GLY A 256 5.25 27.45 9.06
CA GLY A 256 5.29 28.29 10.27
C GLY A 256 6.67 28.52 10.91
N SER A 257 7.78 28.05 10.28
CA SER A 257 9.12 28.12 10.91
C SER A 257 10.06 29.20 10.38
N ASP A 258 9.62 30.06 9.43
CA ASP A 258 10.46 31.12 8.86
C ASP A 258 10.19 32.53 9.36
N ASP A 259 9.37 32.72 10.42
CA ASP A 259 9.15 34.00 11.07
C ASP A 259 9.47 33.92 12.59
N ALA A 260 10.76 33.81 12.96
CA ALA A 260 11.23 34.08 14.31
C ALA A 260 12.68 34.56 14.32
#